data_66136e0af6ad48660ba4757cc8f59aeb
#
_entry.id   66136e0af6ad48660ba4757cc8f59aeb
#
_cell.length_a   1.000
_cell.length_b   1.000
_cell.length_c   1.000
_cell.angle_alpha   90.00
_cell.angle_beta   90.00
_cell.angle_gamma   90.00
#
_symmetry.space_group_name_H-M   'P 1'
#
loop_
_entity.id
_entity.type
_entity.pdbx_description
1 polymer ?
#
loop_
_entity_poly.entity_id
_entity_poly.type
_entity_poly.pdbx_seq_one_letter_code
_entity_poly.pdbx_strand_id
1 'polypeptide(L)'
;MKKKILGVLLTVGIIAGVIAGCGNSNTTQNGAENASQASATAKARTLDEIKKSGKIKIGVFSDKNPFGYVDENGKVQGYDVYFAKRIAKDLLGSEDAVDFVYVEAASRVEYLKSAKVDITLANFTVTDERKEQVDFALPYMKVALGIVSPQKTEITDVNQLKGKKLIVVKGTTAETYFSKNYPDVTLVKFDEYQEAYDALLDGRGDAFSTDNTEVLAWAKQNKGFVVGVESLGDIDTIAPAVQKGNTELLNWLND
;
A
#
# COMPACT_ATOMS: atom_id res chain seq x y z
N MET A 1 -33.40 -20.67 -43.11
CA MET A 1 -33.56 -22.12 -43.30
C MET A 1 -33.08 -22.83 -42.04
N LYS A 2 -34.05 -23.49 -41.38
CA LYS A 2 -34.04 -24.79 -40.66
C LYS A 2 -32.84 -25.09 -39.74
N LYS A 3 -33.01 -24.98 -38.40
CA LYS A 3 -33.35 -26.03 -37.41
C LYS A 3 -32.39 -27.23 -37.39
N LYS A 4 -31.73 -27.48 -36.24
CA LYS A 4 -31.91 -28.74 -35.50
C LYS A 4 -31.37 -28.63 -34.08
N ILE A 5 -32.29 -28.87 -33.16
CA ILE A 5 -32.14 -29.19 -31.75
C ILE A 5 -31.83 -30.70 -31.67
N LEU A 6 -30.91 -31.09 -30.77
CA LEU A 6 -30.94 -32.46 -30.23
C LEU A 6 -30.39 -32.41 -28.79
N GLY A 7 -31.26 -32.66 -27.86
CA GLY A 7 -31.00 -32.97 -26.47
C GLY A 7 -30.94 -34.48 -26.25
N VAL A 8 -30.25 -34.91 -25.22
CA VAL A 8 -30.36 -36.23 -24.53
C VAL A 8 -29.90 -36.00 -23.10
N LEU A 9 -30.79 -35.98 -22.15
CA LEU A 9 -31.24 -36.98 -21.16
C LEU A 9 -30.22 -37.46 -20.13
N LEU A 10 -30.51 -37.02 -18.91
CA LEU A 10 -30.52 -37.66 -17.57
C LEU A 10 -30.03 -39.10 -17.43
N THR A 11 -29.16 -39.33 -16.41
CA THR A 11 -29.29 -40.51 -15.54
C THR A 11 -28.92 -40.14 -14.10
N VAL A 12 -29.92 -40.35 -13.25
CA VAL A 12 -29.87 -40.31 -11.78
C VAL A 12 -29.36 -41.68 -11.31
N GLY A 13 -28.39 -41.69 -10.39
CA GLY A 13 -27.96 -42.88 -9.69
C GLY A 13 -27.98 -42.64 -8.18
N ILE A 14 -29.06 -43.06 -7.53
CA ILE A 14 -29.21 -43.14 -6.08
C ILE A 14 -28.63 -44.47 -5.64
N ILE A 15 -27.66 -44.44 -4.68
CA ILE A 15 -27.34 -45.63 -3.86
C ILE A 15 -27.47 -45.21 -2.40
N ALA A 16 -28.54 -45.73 -1.79
CA ALA A 16 -28.76 -45.70 -0.35
C ALA A 16 -28.01 -46.89 0.29
N GLY A 17 -27.22 -46.62 1.30
CA GLY A 17 -26.61 -47.62 2.18
C GLY A 17 -26.87 -47.25 3.62
N VAL A 18 -27.82 -47.90 4.24
CA VAL A 18 -28.15 -47.82 5.67
C VAL A 18 -27.29 -48.84 6.42
N ILE A 19 -26.51 -48.38 7.42
CA ILE A 19 -26.07 -49.27 8.51
C ILE A 19 -26.31 -48.53 9.83
N ALA A 20 -27.21 -49.11 10.64
CA ALA A 20 -27.49 -48.73 12.01
C ALA A 20 -26.37 -49.20 12.96
N GLY A 21 -26.02 -48.38 13.90
CA GLY A 21 -25.15 -48.71 15.04
C GLY A 21 -25.42 -47.77 16.19
N CYS A 22 -26.13 -48.24 17.22
CA CYS A 22 -26.43 -47.56 18.45
C CYS A 22 -25.17 -47.37 19.33
N GLY A 23 -25.09 -46.26 20.07
CA GLY A 23 -24.27 -46.20 21.30
C GLY A 23 -23.85 -44.83 21.76
N ASN A 24 -24.61 -44.33 22.68
CA ASN A 24 -24.25 -43.54 23.85
C ASN A 24 -23.86 -42.04 23.72
N SER A 25 -24.67 -41.30 24.44
CA SER A 25 -24.63 -39.87 24.74
C SER A 25 -23.31 -39.42 25.36
N ASN A 26 -22.71 -38.34 24.88
CA ASN A 26 -22.10 -37.30 25.72
C ASN A 26 -22.08 -35.96 25.00
N THR A 27 -22.73 -35.03 25.63
CA THR A 27 -22.81 -33.61 25.26
C THR A 27 -21.41 -33.00 25.37
N THR A 28 -20.87 -32.48 24.23
CA THR A 28 -19.74 -31.55 24.27
C THR A 28 -20.02 -30.42 23.32
N GLN A 29 -20.07 -29.22 23.85
CA GLN A 29 -20.25 -27.96 23.19
C GLN A 29 -19.22 -27.77 22.08
N ASN A 30 -19.68 -27.60 20.84
CA ASN A 30 -18.85 -27.09 19.76
C ASN A 30 -18.60 -25.60 19.99
N GLY A 31 -17.47 -25.28 20.63
CA GLY A 31 -16.86 -23.99 20.53
C GLY A 31 -16.38 -23.78 19.09
N ALA A 32 -16.97 -22.84 18.38
CA ALA A 32 -16.41 -22.33 17.14
C ALA A 32 -15.06 -21.69 17.46
N GLU A 33 -13.98 -22.42 17.26
CA GLU A 33 -12.64 -21.85 17.23
C GLU A 33 -12.56 -20.95 16.02
N ASN A 34 -12.68 -19.66 16.30
CA ASN A 34 -12.29 -18.60 15.39
C ASN A 34 -10.76 -18.68 15.23
N ALA A 35 -10.30 -19.47 14.26
CA ALA A 35 -8.90 -19.50 13.88
C ALA A 35 -8.56 -18.16 13.23
N SER A 36 -8.17 -17.20 14.08
CA SER A 36 -7.39 -16.05 13.66
C SER A 36 -6.10 -16.62 13.05
N GLN A 37 -6.04 -16.74 11.74
CA GLN A 37 -4.81 -17.02 11.01
C GLN A 37 -3.87 -15.84 11.25
N ALA A 38 -3.06 -15.93 12.30
CA ALA A 38 -1.85 -15.14 12.43
C ALA A 38 -1.00 -15.48 11.20
N SER A 39 -0.88 -14.55 10.27
CA SER A 39 -0.03 -14.70 9.09
C SER A 39 1.38 -14.97 9.59
N ALA A 40 1.88 -16.19 9.39
CA ALA A 40 3.21 -16.57 9.84
C ALA A 40 4.22 -15.69 9.12
N THR A 41 5.04 -14.95 9.87
CA THR A 41 6.12 -14.14 9.32
C THR A 41 7.06 -15.05 8.53
N ALA A 42 7.13 -14.88 7.21
CA ALA A 42 8.05 -15.61 6.37
C ALA A 42 9.48 -15.09 6.62
N LYS A 43 10.49 -15.97 6.50
CA LYS A 43 11.87 -15.56 6.69
C LYS A 43 12.33 -14.64 5.55
N ALA A 44 12.87 -13.47 5.90
CA ALA A 44 13.51 -12.58 4.92
C ALA A 44 14.69 -13.28 4.22
N ARG A 45 14.93 -12.93 2.96
CA ARG A 45 16.13 -13.35 2.26
C ARG A 45 17.35 -12.66 2.86
N THR A 46 18.43 -13.41 3.03
CA THR A 46 19.75 -12.86 3.41
C THR A 46 20.35 -12.10 2.24
N LEU A 47 21.35 -11.27 2.51
CA LEU A 47 22.09 -10.55 1.48
C LEU A 47 22.76 -11.50 0.47
N ASP A 48 23.30 -12.63 0.95
CA ASP A 48 23.89 -13.67 0.11
C ASP A 48 22.86 -14.37 -0.77
N GLU A 49 21.67 -14.65 -0.25
CA GLU A 49 20.57 -15.23 -1.05
C GLU A 49 20.12 -14.26 -2.14
N ILE A 50 20.05 -12.94 -1.85
CA ILE A 50 19.73 -11.92 -2.84
C ILE A 50 20.82 -11.88 -3.92
N LYS A 51 22.11 -11.78 -3.53
CA LYS A 51 23.24 -11.78 -4.47
C LYS A 51 23.26 -13.04 -5.34
N LYS A 52 23.05 -14.21 -4.75
CA LYS A 52 23.03 -15.50 -5.46
C LYS A 52 21.87 -15.61 -6.44
N SER A 53 20.71 -15.00 -6.12
CA SER A 53 19.55 -14.99 -7.02
C SER A 53 19.72 -14.06 -8.22
N GLY A 54 20.66 -13.10 -8.16
CA GLY A 54 20.88 -12.08 -9.18
C GLY A 54 19.78 -11.03 -9.28
N LYS A 55 18.81 -11.05 -8.37
CA LYS A 55 17.67 -10.13 -8.36
C LYS A 55 17.29 -9.70 -6.93
N ILE A 56 17.00 -8.42 -6.76
CA ILE A 56 16.40 -7.89 -5.53
C ILE A 56 14.94 -7.50 -5.79
N LYS A 57 14.05 -7.86 -4.88
CA LYS A 57 12.61 -7.53 -4.94
C LYS A 57 12.35 -6.25 -4.18
N ILE A 58 11.89 -5.21 -4.86
CA ILE A 58 11.63 -3.91 -4.24
C ILE A 58 10.18 -3.51 -4.45
N GLY A 59 9.49 -3.25 -3.34
CA GLY A 59 8.13 -2.72 -3.33
C GLY A 59 8.11 -1.23 -3.67
N VAL A 60 7.38 -0.85 -4.72
CA VAL A 60 7.18 0.54 -5.17
C VAL A 60 5.72 0.77 -5.49
N PHE A 61 5.27 2.02 -5.47
CA PHE A 61 3.97 2.38 -6.03
C PHE A 61 3.97 2.28 -7.56
N SER A 62 2.78 2.09 -8.16
CA SER A 62 2.55 2.11 -9.60
C SER A 62 1.67 3.28 -10.07
N ASP A 63 1.15 4.08 -9.12
CA ASP A 63 0.11 5.10 -9.34
C ASP A 63 0.36 6.41 -8.56
N LYS A 64 1.54 6.55 -7.94
CA LYS A 64 1.90 7.71 -7.11
C LYS A 64 2.99 8.56 -7.77
N ASN A 65 2.63 9.36 -8.77
CA ASN A 65 3.53 10.33 -9.40
C ASN A 65 3.83 11.50 -8.43
N PRO A 66 5.11 11.90 -8.21
CA PRO A 66 6.34 11.53 -8.92
C PRO A 66 7.18 10.41 -8.28
N PHE A 67 6.70 9.68 -7.30
CA PHE A 67 7.50 8.71 -6.53
C PHE A 67 7.61 7.35 -7.21
N GLY A 68 6.48 6.69 -7.47
CA GLY A 68 6.40 5.43 -8.21
C GLY A 68 5.12 5.42 -9.04
N TYR A 69 5.25 5.33 -10.35
CA TYR A 69 4.12 5.30 -11.28
C TYR A 69 4.48 4.57 -12.57
N VAL A 70 3.47 4.08 -13.26
CA VAL A 70 3.61 3.51 -14.60
C VAL A 70 3.23 4.58 -15.62
N ASP A 71 4.13 4.86 -16.55
CA ASP A 71 3.88 5.84 -17.61
C ASP A 71 2.97 5.27 -18.72
N GLU A 72 2.59 6.11 -19.68
CA GLU A 72 1.73 5.77 -20.83
C GLU A 72 2.31 4.67 -21.74
N ASN A 73 3.61 4.39 -21.63
CA ASN A 73 4.30 3.32 -22.37
C ASN A 73 4.40 2.03 -21.54
N GLY A 74 3.79 1.97 -20.35
CA GLY A 74 3.85 0.84 -19.45
C GLY A 74 5.17 0.72 -18.68
N LYS A 75 6.02 1.76 -18.68
CA LYS A 75 7.31 1.75 -18.00
C LYS A 75 7.18 2.33 -16.60
N VAL A 76 7.69 1.60 -15.61
CA VAL A 76 7.74 2.08 -14.23
C VAL A 76 8.77 3.20 -14.09
N GLN A 77 8.36 4.32 -13.47
CA GLN A 77 9.09 5.56 -13.34
C GLN A 77 8.95 6.12 -11.92
N GLY A 78 9.76 7.12 -11.60
CA GLY A 78 9.64 7.91 -10.38
C GLY A 78 10.88 7.89 -9.51
N TYR A 79 10.84 8.70 -8.45
CA TYR A 79 11.97 8.89 -7.53
C TYR A 79 12.37 7.57 -6.83
N ASP A 80 11.38 6.87 -6.26
CA ASP A 80 11.62 5.60 -5.56
C ASP A 80 12.09 4.51 -6.54
N VAL A 81 11.58 4.53 -7.77
CA VAL A 81 12.01 3.62 -8.85
C VAL A 81 13.46 3.86 -9.26
N TYR A 82 13.86 5.14 -9.37
CA TYR A 82 15.26 5.49 -9.63
C TYR A 82 16.16 5.01 -8.49
N PHE A 83 15.76 5.23 -7.25
CA PHE A 83 16.51 4.79 -6.08
C PHE A 83 16.62 3.26 -6.02
N ALA A 84 15.53 2.54 -6.30
CA ALA A 84 15.53 1.08 -6.39
C ALA A 84 16.52 0.55 -7.44
N LYS A 85 16.60 1.19 -8.61
CA LYS A 85 17.58 0.84 -9.66
C LYS A 85 19.02 1.09 -9.20
N ARG A 86 19.26 2.19 -8.46
CA ARG A 86 20.59 2.44 -7.87
C ARG A 86 20.97 1.37 -6.87
N ILE A 87 20.07 0.98 -5.96
CA ILE A 87 20.28 -0.13 -5.03
C ILE A 87 20.63 -1.42 -5.78
N ALA A 88 19.88 -1.77 -6.82
CA ALA A 88 20.15 -2.97 -7.62
C ALA A 88 21.52 -2.91 -8.31
N LYS A 89 21.89 -1.75 -8.85
CA LYS A 89 23.20 -1.55 -9.48
C LYS A 89 24.34 -1.69 -8.50
N ASP A 90 24.23 -1.07 -7.32
CA ASP A 90 25.30 -1.07 -6.32
C ASP A 90 25.43 -2.46 -5.65
N LEU A 91 24.32 -3.18 -5.44
CA LEU A 91 24.34 -4.51 -4.85
C LEU A 91 24.70 -5.63 -5.84
N LEU A 92 24.18 -5.56 -7.09
CA LEU A 92 24.17 -6.66 -8.05
C LEU A 92 24.84 -6.31 -9.39
N GLY A 93 25.35 -5.07 -9.53
CA GLY A 93 26.09 -4.62 -10.72
C GLY A 93 25.21 -4.16 -11.90
N SER A 94 23.88 -4.23 -11.81
CA SER A 94 22.98 -3.83 -12.89
C SER A 94 21.72 -3.15 -12.36
N GLU A 95 21.28 -2.06 -13.02
CA GLU A 95 20.00 -1.41 -12.75
C GLU A 95 18.80 -2.30 -13.10
N ASP A 96 18.99 -3.28 -13.99
CA ASP A 96 17.95 -4.24 -14.37
C ASP A 96 17.87 -5.44 -13.41
N ALA A 97 18.75 -5.50 -12.40
CA ALA A 97 18.74 -6.55 -11.38
C ALA A 97 17.67 -6.33 -10.28
N VAL A 98 16.66 -5.53 -10.54
CA VAL A 98 15.52 -5.29 -9.66
C VAL A 98 14.26 -5.95 -10.23
N ASP A 99 13.50 -6.63 -9.34
CA ASP A 99 12.14 -7.06 -9.60
C ASP A 99 11.21 -6.10 -8.84
N PHE A 100 10.50 -5.26 -9.58
CA PHE A 100 9.51 -4.36 -8.98
C PHE A 100 8.25 -5.12 -8.58
N VAL A 101 7.83 -4.91 -7.34
CA VAL A 101 6.56 -5.41 -6.80
C VAL A 101 5.68 -4.21 -6.50
N TYR A 102 4.55 -4.10 -7.18
CA TYR A 102 3.62 -3.01 -6.93
C TYR A 102 2.89 -3.21 -5.61
N VAL A 103 2.85 -2.16 -4.80
CA VAL A 103 2.27 -2.19 -3.46
C VAL A 103 1.27 -1.06 -3.28
N GLU A 104 0.23 -1.32 -2.53
CA GLU A 104 -0.65 -0.30 -1.95
C GLU A 104 -0.09 0.19 -0.61
N ALA A 105 -0.49 1.38 -0.19
CA ALA A 105 0.02 1.97 1.04
C ALA A 105 -0.27 1.11 2.29
N ALA A 106 -1.44 0.47 2.34
CA ALA A 106 -1.84 -0.40 3.45
C ALA A 106 -1.08 -1.74 3.49
N SER A 107 -0.57 -2.22 2.35
CA SER A 107 0.07 -3.54 2.25
C SER A 107 1.59 -3.52 2.50
N ARG A 108 2.23 -2.34 2.61
CA ARG A 108 3.69 -2.19 2.70
C ARG A 108 4.35 -3.00 3.81
N VAL A 109 3.79 -2.97 5.02
CA VAL A 109 4.29 -3.74 6.17
C VAL A 109 4.14 -5.24 5.92
N GLU A 110 2.97 -5.68 5.47
CA GLU A 110 2.69 -7.10 5.25
C GLU A 110 3.55 -7.70 4.15
N TYR A 111 3.88 -6.95 3.10
CA TYR A 111 4.75 -7.43 2.02
C TYR A 111 6.20 -7.67 2.51
N LEU A 112 6.69 -6.86 3.45
CA LEU A 112 7.96 -7.13 4.14
C LEU A 112 7.86 -8.35 5.05
N LYS A 113 6.82 -8.46 5.88
CA LYS A 113 6.62 -9.57 6.82
C LYS A 113 6.45 -10.91 6.12
N SER A 114 5.80 -10.93 4.98
CA SER A 114 5.59 -12.14 4.16
C SER A 114 6.74 -12.42 3.18
N ALA A 115 7.84 -11.65 3.23
CA ALA A 115 8.99 -11.75 2.33
C ALA A 115 8.60 -11.70 0.83
N LYS A 116 7.50 -11.06 0.49
CA LYS A 116 7.13 -10.75 -0.90
C LYS A 116 8.10 -9.76 -1.51
N VAL A 117 8.63 -8.85 -0.71
CA VAL A 117 9.67 -7.89 -1.06
C VAL A 117 10.84 -7.98 -0.08
N ASP A 118 12.04 -7.62 -0.52
CA ASP A 118 13.22 -7.48 0.33
C ASP A 118 13.29 -6.09 0.94
N ILE A 119 12.90 -5.08 0.15
CA ILE A 119 12.89 -3.67 0.53
C ILE A 119 11.55 -3.06 0.10
N THR A 120 11.02 -2.17 0.92
CA THR A 120 9.95 -1.25 0.53
C THR A 120 10.52 0.15 0.29
N LEU A 121 10.37 0.63 -0.95
CA LEU A 121 10.67 1.98 -1.41
C LEU A 121 9.40 2.58 -2.02
N ALA A 122 8.38 2.76 -1.20
CA ALA A 122 7.06 3.24 -1.61
C ALA A 122 6.66 4.44 -0.75
N ASN A 123 7.48 5.51 -0.82
CA ASN A 123 7.28 6.75 -0.06
C ASN A 123 6.87 6.44 1.40
N PHE A 124 7.70 5.62 2.06
CA PHE A 124 7.31 4.98 3.31
C PHE A 124 7.75 5.81 4.52
N THR A 125 6.79 6.54 5.09
CA THR A 125 6.99 7.39 6.27
C THR A 125 7.39 6.57 7.48
N VAL A 126 8.45 7.01 8.14
CA VAL A 126 8.93 6.44 9.41
C VAL A 126 7.99 6.88 10.52
N THR A 127 7.31 5.93 11.16
CA THR A 127 6.49 6.15 12.36
C THR A 127 6.85 5.14 13.44
N ASP A 128 6.60 5.46 14.72
CA ASP A 128 6.92 4.55 15.81
C ASP A 128 6.13 3.24 15.70
N GLU A 129 4.86 3.30 15.31
CA GLU A 129 4.04 2.11 15.07
C GLU A 129 4.65 1.19 13.99
N ARG A 130 5.16 1.78 12.90
CA ARG A 130 5.81 1.02 11.81
C ARG A 130 7.16 0.45 12.24
N LYS A 131 7.94 1.18 13.04
CA LYS A 131 9.21 0.70 13.62
C LYS A 131 9.05 -0.53 14.51
N GLU A 132 7.89 -0.75 15.11
CA GLU A 132 7.60 -1.97 15.85
C GLU A 132 7.55 -3.19 14.93
N GLN A 133 7.20 -3.01 13.66
CA GLN A 133 6.91 -4.09 12.71
C GLN A 133 7.99 -4.29 11.65
N VAL A 134 8.73 -3.24 11.28
CA VAL A 134 9.77 -3.26 10.24
C VAL A 134 10.99 -2.46 10.73
N ASP A 135 12.13 -2.62 10.05
CA ASP A 135 13.31 -1.79 10.29
C ASP A 135 13.51 -0.82 9.13
N PHE A 136 13.75 0.45 9.47
CA PHE A 136 13.98 1.53 8.51
C PHE A 136 15.48 1.81 8.38
N ALA A 137 15.93 1.99 7.16
CA ALA A 137 17.25 2.51 6.84
C ALA A 137 17.32 4.05 7.06
N LEU A 138 18.45 4.66 6.75
CA LEU A 138 18.61 6.12 6.81
C LEU A 138 17.59 6.80 5.90
N PRO A 139 16.95 7.89 6.37
CA PRO A 139 15.93 8.59 5.60
C PRO A 139 16.54 9.36 4.42
N TYR A 140 15.81 9.39 3.30
CA TYR A 140 16.21 10.11 2.09
C TYR A 140 15.39 11.37 1.82
N MET A 141 14.28 11.60 2.55
CA MET A 141 13.39 12.74 2.34
C MET A 141 12.74 13.17 3.66
N LYS A 142 12.42 14.47 3.75
CA LYS A 142 11.55 15.03 4.79
C LYS A 142 10.23 15.47 4.16
N VAL A 143 9.12 15.21 4.84
CA VAL A 143 7.77 15.53 4.40
C VAL A 143 6.93 16.05 5.57
N ALA A 144 5.83 16.72 5.26
CA ALA A 144 4.72 16.98 6.16
C ALA A 144 3.42 16.64 5.42
N LEU A 145 2.29 16.58 6.09
CA LEU A 145 1.02 16.46 5.40
C LEU A 145 0.68 17.77 4.69
N GLY A 146 0.12 17.66 3.49
CA GLY A 146 -0.43 18.78 2.74
C GLY A 146 -1.90 18.55 2.41
N ILE A 147 -2.61 19.63 2.07
CA ILE A 147 -4.01 19.56 1.64
C ILE A 147 -4.14 20.30 0.31
N VAL A 148 -4.58 19.58 -0.71
CA VAL A 148 -4.93 20.12 -2.02
C VAL A 148 -6.45 20.17 -2.16
N SER A 149 -6.98 21.26 -2.73
CA SER A 149 -8.40 21.47 -2.96
C SER A 149 -8.64 22.25 -4.25
N PRO A 150 -9.88 22.27 -4.80
CA PRO A 150 -10.21 23.13 -5.91
C PRO A 150 -9.98 24.61 -5.54
N GLN A 151 -9.34 25.38 -6.44
CA GLN A 151 -9.03 26.80 -6.20
C GLN A 151 -10.26 27.66 -5.87
N LYS A 152 -11.44 27.28 -6.38
CA LYS A 152 -12.71 28.01 -6.11
C LYS A 152 -13.22 27.80 -4.67
N THR A 153 -12.81 26.71 -4.03
CA THR A 153 -13.19 26.34 -2.66
C THR A 153 -11.94 26.00 -1.85
N GLU A 154 -10.92 26.82 -2.02
CA GLU A 154 -9.62 26.64 -1.40
C GLU A 154 -9.71 26.42 0.11
N ILE A 155 -9.00 25.39 0.58
CA ILE A 155 -8.83 25.08 2.00
C ILE A 155 -7.47 25.60 2.43
N THR A 156 -7.44 26.69 3.17
CA THR A 156 -6.21 27.35 3.67
C THR A 156 -5.95 27.07 5.14
N ASP A 157 -6.92 26.48 5.84
CA ASP A 157 -6.82 26.08 7.24
C ASP A 157 -7.55 24.76 7.45
N VAL A 158 -6.96 23.86 8.22
CA VAL A 158 -7.50 22.51 8.47
C VAL A 158 -8.89 22.53 9.11
N ASN A 159 -9.22 23.56 9.91
CA ASN A 159 -10.53 23.70 10.55
C ASN A 159 -11.67 23.93 9.54
N GLN A 160 -11.35 24.40 8.34
CA GLN A 160 -12.33 24.54 7.24
C GLN A 160 -12.83 23.19 6.71
N LEU A 161 -12.19 22.08 7.08
CA LEU A 161 -12.63 20.72 6.72
C LEU A 161 -13.82 20.23 7.56
N LYS A 162 -14.20 20.95 8.62
CA LYS A 162 -15.36 20.57 9.44
C LYS A 162 -16.62 20.48 8.59
N GLY A 163 -17.27 19.31 8.61
CA GLY A 163 -18.46 19.03 7.80
C GLY A 163 -18.20 18.80 6.31
N LYS A 164 -16.94 18.75 5.89
CA LYS A 164 -16.51 18.45 4.52
C LYS A 164 -16.03 17.00 4.38
N LYS A 165 -15.89 16.58 3.13
CA LYS A 165 -15.35 15.28 2.74
C LYS A 165 -13.86 15.43 2.39
N LEU A 166 -12.99 14.82 3.17
CA LEU A 166 -11.56 14.75 2.89
C LEU A 166 -11.22 13.39 2.30
N ILE A 167 -10.64 13.39 1.12
CA ILE A 167 -10.11 12.19 0.48
C ILE A 167 -8.77 11.84 1.13
N VAL A 168 -8.56 10.57 1.42
CA VAL A 168 -7.28 10.01 1.91
C VAL A 168 -7.08 8.61 1.32
N VAL A 169 -5.83 8.16 1.27
CA VAL A 169 -5.49 6.78 0.91
C VAL A 169 -5.30 5.95 2.19
N LYS A 170 -5.83 4.73 2.21
CA LYS A 170 -5.74 3.81 3.36
C LYS A 170 -4.29 3.44 3.67
N GLY A 171 -3.97 3.27 4.95
CA GLY A 171 -2.62 2.91 5.42
C GLY A 171 -1.60 4.05 5.33
N THR A 172 -2.05 5.29 5.11
CA THR A 172 -1.20 6.49 5.09
C THR A 172 -1.19 7.21 6.43
N THR A 173 -0.17 8.05 6.64
CA THR A 173 -0.10 8.95 7.79
C THR A 173 -1.22 9.98 7.78
N ALA A 174 -1.69 10.41 6.60
CA ALA A 174 -2.84 11.29 6.46
C ALA A 174 -4.11 10.65 7.01
N GLU A 175 -4.42 9.40 6.63
CA GLU A 175 -5.57 8.68 7.16
C GLU A 175 -5.53 8.60 8.69
N THR A 176 -4.38 8.20 9.26
CA THR A 176 -4.19 8.08 10.71
C THR A 176 -4.33 9.43 11.42
N TYR A 177 -3.70 10.47 10.87
CA TYR A 177 -3.69 11.81 11.43
C TYR A 177 -5.10 12.39 11.53
N PHE A 178 -5.86 12.35 10.42
CA PHE A 178 -7.21 12.90 10.40
C PHE A 178 -8.21 12.06 11.20
N SER A 179 -8.10 10.73 11.17
CA SER A 179 -8.94 9.86 12.01
C SER A 179 -8.78 10.13 13.50
N LYS A 180 -7.55 10.47 13.92
CA LYS A 180 -7.23 10.71 15.33
C LYS A 180 -7.55 12.14 15.78
N ASN A 181 -7.15 13.13 14.98
CA ASN A 181 -7.16 14.54 15.42
C ASN A 181 -8.39 15.33 14.93
N TYR A 182 -9.08 14.83 13.89
CA TYR A 182 -10.22 15.51 13.28
C TYR A 182 -11.40 14.55 13.04
N PRO A 183 -11.99 13.96 14.11
CA PRO A 183 -13.04 12.95 13.98
C PRO A 183 -14.34 13.51 13.36
N ASP A 184 -14.52 14.83 13.36
CA ASP A 184 -15.67 15.51 12.74
C ASP A 184 -15.52 15.67 11.20
N VAL A 185 -14.36 15.33 10.63
CA VAL A 185 -14.12 15.35 9.18
C VAL A 185 -14.54 14.01 8.58
N THR A 186 -15.36 14.04 7.54
CA THR A 186 -15.77 12.82 6.84
C THR A 186 -14.63 12.35 5.92
N LEU A 187 -13.98 11.23 6.25
CA LEU A 187 -12.94 10.65 5.41
C LEU A 187 -13.54 9.79 4.30
N VAL A 188 -13.18 10.09 3.04
CA VAL A 188 -13.45 9.28 1.86
C VAL A 188 -12.16 8.52 1.53
N LYS A 189 -12.15 7.21 1.75
CA LYS A 189 -10.94 6.39 1.74
C LYS A 189 -10.84 5.55 0.49
N PHE A 190 -9.69 5.61 -0.19
CA PHE A 190 -9.35 4.81 -1.36
C PHE A 190 -8.17 3.88 -1.07
N ASP A 191 -8.01 2.84 -1.85
CA ASP A 191 -6.86 1.94 -1.76
C ASP A 191 -5.69 2.47 -2.59
N GLU A 192 -5.97 3.07 -3.75
CA GLU A 192 -5.01 3.56 -4.72
C GLU A 192 -4.99 5.11 -4.81
N TYR A 193 -3.83 5.67 -5.15
CA TYR A 193 -3.64 7.12 -5.30
C TYR A 193 -4.35 7.66 -6.55
N GLN A 194 -4.31 6.90 -7.65
CA GLN A 194 -5.01 7.32 -8.88
C GLN A 194 -6.51 7.47 -8.64
N GLU A 195 -7.13 6.49 -7.95
CA GLU A 195 -8.55 6.58 -7.60
C GLU A 195 -8.88 7.77 -6.68
N ALA A 196 -7.98 8.08 -5.74
CA ALA A 196 -8.12 9.22 -4.84
C ALA A 196 -8.07 10.55 -5.60
N TYR A 197 -7.14 10.70 -6.54
CA TYR A 197 -7.04 11.90 -7.37
C TYR A 197 -8.21 12.02 -8.35
N ASP A 198 -8.64 10.93 -8.97
CA ASP A 198 -9.83 10.93 -9.83
C ASP A 198 -11.08 11.32 -9.04
N ALA A 199 -11.19 10.87 -7.78
CA ALA A 199 -12.26 11.26 -6.89
C ALA A 199 -12.27 12.77 -6.58
N LEU A 200 -11.09 13.38 -6.43
CA LEU A 200 -10.97 14.83 -6.25
C LEU A 200 -11.37 15.58 -7.52
N LEU A 201 -10.91 15.13 -8.68
CA LEU A 201 -11.27 15.71 -9.98
C LEU A 201 -12.78 15.65 -10.24
N ASP A 202 -13.41 14.53 -9.87
CA ASP A 202 -14.86 14.31 -10.01
C ASP A 202 -15.71 15.02 -8.95
N GLY A 203 -15.09 15.70 -7.96
CA GLY A 203 -15.79 16.37 -6.88
C GLY A 203 -16.46 15.42 -5.87
N ARG A 204 -15.96 14.17 -5.76
CA ARG A 204 -16.44 13.20 -4.75
C ARG A 204 -15.95 13.50 -3.34
N GLY A 205 -14.97 14.42 -3.21
CA GLY A 205 -14.50 15.01 -1.97
C GLY A 205 -14.17 16.50 -2.15
N ASP A 206 -14.13 17.24 -1.05
CA ASP A 206 -13.84 18.67 -1.05
C ASP A 206 -12.34 18.98 -1.11
N ALA A 207 -11.51 18.04 -0.63
CA ALA A 207 -10.05 18.15 -0.61
C ALA A 207 -9.43 16.75 -0.56
N PHE A 208 -8.11 16.68 -0.85
CA PHE A 208 -7.30 15.48 -0.68
C PHE A 208 -6.06 15.80 0.18
N SER A 209 -5.71 14.89 1.09
CA SER A 209 -4.52 15.01 1.93
C SER A 209 -3.60 13.81 1.79
N THR A 210 -2.34 14.10 1.55
CA THR A 210 -1.19 13.19 1.57
C THR A 210 0.08 13.99 1.84
N ASP A 211 1.27 13.46 1.60
CA ASP A 211 2.52 14.18 1.76
C ASP A 211 2.57 15.44 0.90
N ASN A 212 3.05 16.53 1.47
CA ASN A 212 3.09 17.85 0.82
C ASN A 212 3.89 17.84 -0.50
N THR A 213 4.99 17.07 -0.55
CA THR A 213 5.80 16.92 -1.78
C THR A 213 4.98 16.37 -2.94
N GLU A 214 4.01 15.50 -2.67
CA GLU A 214 3.13 14.91 -3.65
C GLU A 214 2.03 15.87 -4.09
N VAL A 215 1.25 16.42 -3.13
CA VAL A 215 0.14 17.34 -3.49
C VAL A 215 0.66 18.58 -4.22
N LEU A 216 1.86 19.08 -3.87
CA LEU A 216 2.50 20.20 -4.58
C LEU A 216 2.88 19.82 -6.01
N ALA A 217 3.43 18.61 -6.23
CA ALA A 217 3.75 18.12 -7.57
C ALA A 217 2.50 17.92 -8.41
N TRP A 218 1.45 17.33 -7.83
CA TRP A 218 0.17 17.09 -8.51
C TRP A 218 -0.54 18.40 -8.87
N ALA A 219 -0.62 19.37 -7.94
CA ALA A 219 -1.29 20.66 -8.19
C ALA A 219 -0.62 21.46 -9.33
N LYS A 220 0.71 21.35 -9.50
CA LYS A 220 1.42 21.97 -10.64
C LYS A 220 0.96 21.44 -12.01
N GLN A 221 0.54 20.18 -12.06
CA GLN A 221 0.10 19.52 -13.29
C GLN A 221 -1.41 19.66 -13.52
N ASN A 222 -2.20 19.96 -12.45
CA ASN A 222 -3.65 20.00 -12.49
C ASN A 222 -4.17 21.41 -12.25
N LYS A 223 -4.36 22.18 -13.35
CA LYS A 223 -4.88 23.55 -13.27
C LYS A 223 -6.26 23.59 -12.61
N GLY A 224 -6.48 24.56 -11.76
CA GLY A 224 -7.74 24.73 -11.01
C GLY A 224 -7.72 24.11 -9.62
N PHE A 225 -6.60 23.51 -9.22
CA PHE A 225 -6.34 23.02 -7.87
C PHE A 225 -5.17 23.75 -7.24
N VAL A 226 -5.18 23.87 -5.93
CA VAL A 226 -4.18 24.60 -5.14
C VAL A 226 -3.93 23.87 -3.83
N VAL A 227 -2.68 23.93 -3.36
CA VAL A 227 -2.29 23.46 -2.02
C VAL A 227 -2.38 24.67 -1.08
N GLY A 228 -3.48 24.78 -0.36
CA GLY A 228 -3.70 25.89 0.59
C GLY A 228 -3.14 25.62 1.98
N VAL A 229 -2.90 24.32 2.32
CA VAL A 229 -2.18 23.90 3.53
C VAL A 229 -0.96 23.10 3.08
N GLU A 230 0.22 23.73 3.15
CA GLU A 230 1.48 23.10 2.66
C GLU A 230 2.19 22.26 3.72
N SER A 231 1.90 22.49 5.01
CA SER A 231 2.53 21.75 6.10
C SER A 231 1.56 21.63 7.27
N LEU A 232 1.17 20.39 7.56
CA LEU A 232 0.26 20.06 8.66
C LEU A 232 0.86 18.93 9.49
N GLY A 233 0.81 19.07 10.83
CA GLY A 233 1.42 18.13 11.76
C GLY A 233 2.93 18.31 11.86
N ASP A 234 3.61 17.27 12.33
CA ASP A 234 5.07 17.25 12.49
C ASP A 234 5.76 17.00 11.14
N ILE A 235 7.06 17.33 11.10
CA ILE A 235 7.91 16.97 9.98
C ILE A 235 8.30 15.50 10.12
N ASP A 236 7.86 14.69 9.20
CA ASP A 236 8.17 13.27 9.10
C ASP A 236 9.35 13.00 8.15
N THR A 237 9.86 11.78 8.19
CA THR A 237 10.89 11.31 7.26
C THR A 237 10.42 10.11 6.47
N ILE A 238 10.89 10.02 5.22
CA ILE A 238 10.70 8.87 4.34
C ILE A 238 12.00 8.08 4.29
N ALA A 239 11.92 6.76 4.46
CA ALA A 239 13.07 5.88 4.44
C ALA A 239 12.77 4.54 3.75
N PRO A 240 13.78 3.85 3.20
CA PRO A 240 13.66 2.45 2.81
C PRO A 240 13.38 1.61 4.04
N ALA A 241 12.58 0.56 3.90
CA ALA A 241 12.31 -0.38 4.98
C ALA A 241 12.61 -1.81 4.56
N VAL A 242 13.07 -2.61 5.53
CA VAL A 242 13.32 -4.05 5.41
C VAL A 242 12.50 -4.82 6.44
N GLN A 243 12.36 -6.13 6.26
CA GLN A 243 11.72 -6.97 7.26
C GLN A 243 12.43 -6.81 8.61
N LYS A 244 11.65 -6.78 9.70
CA LYS A 244 12.16 -6.67 11.07
C LYS A 244 13.23 -7.72 11.34
N GLY A 245 14.40 -7.28 11.81
CA GLY A 245 15.55 -8.15 12.14
C GLY A 245 16.43 -8.52 10.94
N ASN A 246 16.17 -8.04 9.72
CA ASN A 246 17.08 -8.22 8.58
C ASN A 246 18.24 -7.20 8.65
N THR A 247 19.07 -7.35 9.68
CA THR A 247 20.14 -6.38 10.02
C THR A 247 21.24 -6.33 8.96
N GLU A 248 21.51 -7.42 8.26
CA GLU A 248 22.54 -7.49 7.23
C GLU A 248 22.17 -6.58 6.03
N LEU A 249 20.95 -6.73 5.51
CA LEU A 249 20.46 -5.88 4.42
C LEU A 249 20.29 -4.42 4.87
N LEU A 250 19.83 -4.20 6.11
CA LEU A 250 19.70 -2.85 6.69
C LEU A 250 21.04 -2.14 6.78
N ASN A 251 22.08 -2.80 7.27
CA ASN A 251 23.42 -2.22 7.38
C ASN A 251 23.97 -1.88 5.98
N TRP A 252 23.82 -2.82 5.03
CA TRP A 252 24.26 -2.57 3.65
C TRP A 252 23.55 -1.36 3.00
N LEU A 253 22.26 -1.12 3.33
CA LEU A 253 21.52 0.05 2.83
C LEU A 253 22.00 1.36 3.46
N ASN A 254 22.59 1.31 4.65
CA ASN A 254 23.04 2.49 5.39
C ASN A 254 24.49 2.87 5.07
N ASP A 255 25.30 1.94 4.53
CA ASP A 255 26.72 2.13 4.13
C ASP A 255 26.83 2.79 2.74
#